data_e4c85dd68192d08417c4588666e6bbb5
#
_entry.id   e4c85dd68192d08417c4588666e6bbb5
#
_cell.length_a   1.000
_cell.length_b   1.000
_cell.length_c   1.000
_cell.angle_alpha   90.00
_cell.angle_beta   90.00
_cell.angle_gamma   90.00
#
_symmetry.space_group_name_H-M   'P 1'
#
loop_
_entity.id
_entity.type
_entity.pdbx_description
1 polymer ?
#
loop_
_entity_poly.entity_id
_entity_poly.type
_entity_poly.pdbx_seq_one_letter_code
_entity_poly.pdbx_strand_id
1 'polypeptide(L)'
;MLNIAIMTGRLVADPEITVVGANQNQKCAFRIAVPRRFKTENGPDSDFINVVAWNSRADFVGKHFHKGKWINVLGPLVTRTWEKDGQ
;
A
#
# COMPACT_ATOMS: atom_id res chain seq x y z
N MET A 1 -3.20 19.75 -11.13
CA MET A 1 -4.13 18.64 -10.91
C MET A 1 -3.78 17.94 -9.62
N LEU A 2 -4.76 17.73 -8.75
CA LEU A 2 -4.51 17.07 -7.47
C LEU A 2 -4.83 15.60 -7.55
N ASN A 3 -3.93 14.81 -7.00
CA ASN A 3 -4.17 13.38 -6.81
C ASN A 3 -3.43 12.97 -5.54
N ILE A 4 -4.10 13.10 -4.41
CA ILE A 4 -3.51 12.81 -3.12
C ILE A 4 -4.47 11.93 -2.33
N ALA A 5 -3.98 10.80 -1.88
CA ALA A 5 -4.68 9.95 -0.96
C ALA A 5 -3.96 9.99 0.38
N ILE A 6 -4.71 10.12 1.45
CA ILE A 6 -4.18 10.13 2.81
C ILE A 6 -4.95 9.08 3.58
N MET A 7 -4.25 8.08 4.08
CA MET A 7 -4.90 6.95 4.74
C MET A 7 -4.12 6.51 5.95
N THR A 8 -4.83 6.06 6.96
CA THR A 8 -4.24 5.39 8.12
C THR A 8 -4.74 3.96 8.11
N GLY A 9 -3.82 3.03 8.18
CA GLY A 9 -4.17 1.63 8.17
C GLY A 9 -3.15 0.79 8.91
N ARG A 10 -3.45 -0.49 9.00
CA ARG A 10 -2.61 -1.45 9.70
C ARG A 10 -2.07 -2.44 8.69
N LEU A 11 -0.77 -2.70 8.75
CA LEU A 11 -0.15 -3.67 7.84
C LEU A 11 -0.72 -5.06 8.08
N VAL A 12 -1.14 -5.72 7.00
CA VAL A 12 -1.71 -7.07 7.09
C VAL A 12 -0.64 -8.15 7.00
N ALA A 13 0.57 -7.77 6.57
CA ALA A 13 1.72 -8.67 6.47
C ALA A 13 2.97 -7.83 6.55
N ASP A 14 4.12 -8.48 6.72
CA ASP A 14 5.38 -7.76 6.69
C ASP A 14 5.64 -7.22 5.29
N PRO A 15 6.19 -6.00 5.17
CA PRO A 15 6.47 -5.44 3.85
C PRO A 15 7.59 -6.21 3.16
N GLU A 16 7.48 -6.31 1.84
CA GLU A 16 8.48 -6.99 1.03
C GLU A 16 9.27 -5.99 0.21
N ILE A 17 10.59 -6.09 0.30
CA ILE A 17 11.47 -5.22 -0.47
C ILE A 17 12.05 -6.02 -1.62
N THR A 18 11.94 -5.48 -2.83
CA THR A 18 12.55 -6.04 -4.02
C THR A 18 13.37 -4.98 -4.70
N VAL A 19 14.33 -5.41 -5.51
CA VAL A 19 15.15 -4.51 -6.32
C VAL A 19 14.73 -4.69 -7.76
N VAL A 20 14.39 -3.59 -8.43
CA VAL A 20 13.86 -3.64 -9.78
C VAL A 20 14.67 -2.77 -10.73
N GLY A 21 14.79 -3.25 -11.95
CA GLY A 21 15.41 -2.50 -13.03
C GLY A 21 16.92 -2.46 -12.98
N ALA A 22 17.51 -1.93 -14.06
CA ALA A 22 18.95 -1.83 -14.20
C ALA A 22 19.56 -0.87 -13.16
N ASN A 23 18.79 0.11 -12.74
CA ASN A 23 19.25 1.10 -11.75
C ASN A 23 19.12 0.58 -10.32
N GLN A 24 18.69 -0.65 -10.14
CA GLN A 24 18.52 -1.26 -8.83
C GLN A 24 17.71 -0.43 -7.87
N ASN A 25 16.57 0.07 -8.33
CA ASN A 25 15.63 0.78 -7.48
C ASN A 25 15.01 -0.17 -6.48
N GLN A 26 14.93 0.26 -5.24
CA GLN A 26 14.25 -0.51 -4.21
C GLN A 26 12.75 -0.23 -4.27
N LYS A 27 11.98 -1.30 -4.23
CA LYS A 27 10.52 -1.25 -4.21
C LYS A 27 10.04 -1.99 -2.98
N CYS A 28 9.24 -1.34 -2.16
CA CYS A 28 8.61 -1.98 -1.01
C CYS A 28 7.11 -2.02 -1.23
N ALA A 29 6.57 -3.21 -1.36
CA ALA A 29 5.15 -3.41 -1.53
C ALA A 29 4.57 -3.92 -0.24
N PHE A 30 3.45 -3.34 0.17
CA PHE A 30 2.74 -3.80 1.36
C PHE A 30 1.26 -3.51 1.23
N ARG A 31 0.48 -4.13 2.07
CA ARG A 31 -0.97 -4.01 2.06
C ARG A 31 -1.43 -3.57 3.43
N ILE A 32 -2.33 -2.61 3.45
CA ILE A 32 -2.88 -2.12 4.71
C ILE A 32 -4.39 -2.33 4.76
N ALA A 33 -4.89 -2.54 5.95
CA ALA A 33 -6.31 -2.57 6.23
C ALA A 33 -6.71 -1.21 6.78
N VAL A 34 -7.53 -0.49 6.04
CA VAL A 34 -8.01 0.84 6.43
C VAL A 34 -9.41 0.68 6.96
N PRO A 35 -9.65 0.94 8.26
CA PRO A 35 -10.99 0.78 8.82
C PRO A 35 -11.97 1.74 8.17
N ARG A 36 -13.15 1.25 7.91
CA ARG A 36 -14.21 2.11 7.39
C ARG A 36 -14.77 2.97 8.50
N ARG A 37 -15.05 4.20 8.16
CA ARG A 37 -15.61 5.15 9.10
C ARG A 37 -17.01 4.75 9.54
N PHE A 38 -17.79 4.23 8.58
CA PHE A 38 -19.12 3.75 8.83
C PHE A 38 -19.20 2.27 8.51
N LYS A 39 -19.66 1.49 9.46
CA LYS A 39 -19.82 0.05 9.29
C LYS A 39 -21.26 -0.26 9.02
N THR A 40 -21.50 -1.17 8.09
CA THR A 40 -22.84 -1.72 7.88
C THR A 40 -22.90 -3.08 8.55
N GLU A 41 -24.10 -3.52 8.87
CA GLU A 41 -24.30 -4.74 9.62
C GLU A 41 -23.68 -5.96 8.95
N ASN A 42 -23.77 -6.04 7.64
CA ASN A 42 -23.25 -7.16 6.88
C ASN A 42 -22.12 -6.77 5.94
N GLY A 43 -21.62 -5.57 6.09
CA GLY A 43 -20.55 -5.07 5.23
C GLY A 43 -19.17 -5.27 5.82
N PRO A 44 -18.14 -5.09 5.01
CA PRO A 44 -16.77 -5.19 5.50
C PRO A 44 -16.44 -4.04 6.44
N ASP A 45 -15.59 -4.31 7.43
CA ASP A 45 -15.13 -3.31 8.38
C ASP A 45 -13.97 -2.50 7.86
N SER A 46 -13.25 -3.00 6.89
CA SER A 46 -12.04 -2.37 6.39
C SER A 46 -11.93 -2.53 4.89
N ASP A 47 -11.23 -1.58 4.30
CA ASP A 47 -10.81 -1.69 2.90
C ASP A 47 -9.33 -2.05 2.88
N PHE A 48 -8.95 -2.92 1.96
CA PHE A 48 -7.57 -3.35 1.82
C PHE A 48 -6.93 -2.60 0.65
N ILE A 49 -5.85 -1.90 0.96
CA ILE A 49 -5.20 -1.01 0.00
C ILE A 49 -3.76 -1.47 -0.21
N ASN A 50 -3.37 -1.62 -1.46
CA ASN A 50 -2.00 -1.94 -1.80
C ASN A 50 -1.19 -0.65 -1.88
N VAL A 51 -0.03 -0.65 -1.25
CA VAL A 51 0.84 0.52 -1.19
C VAL A 51 2.22 0.13 -1.70
N VAL A 52 2.84 1.04 -2.42
CA VAL A 52 4.20 0.86 -2.90
C VAL A 52 5.03 2.07 -2.50
N ALA A 53 6.17 1.81 -1.90
CA ALA A 53 7.15 2.84 -1.58
C ALA A 53 8.43 2.56 -2.36
N TRP A 54 9.18 3.60 -2.67
CA TRP A 54 10.37 3.50 -3.51
C TRP A 54 11.60 4.03 -2.80
N ASN A 55 12.73 3.36 -3.04
CA ASN A 55 14.06 3.79 -2.63
C ASN A 55 14.18 4.10 -1.13
N SER A 56 14.49 5.32 -0.74
CA SER A 56 14.68 5.63 0.67
C SER A 56 13.44 5.38 1.52
N ARG A 57 12.25 5.60 0.94
CA ARG A 57 11.00 5.30 1.64
C ARG A 57 10.79 3.80 1.76
N ALA A 58 11.17 3.03 0.73
CA ALA A 58 11.10 1.59 0.79
C ALA A 58 11.99 1.03 1.91
N ASP A 59 13.20 1.54 2.01
CA ASP A 59 14.13 1.15 3.05
C ASP A 59 13.57 1.48 4.44
N PHE A 60 13.03 2.67 4.59
CA PHE A 60 12.42 3.10 5.85
C PHE A 60 11.28 2.19 6.28
N VAL A 61 10.37 1.89 5.36
CA VAL A 61 9.22 1.04 5.67
C VAL A 61 9.69 -0.37 6.03
N GLY A 62 10.63 -0.92 5.27
CA GLY A 62 11.12 -2.25 5.52
C GLY A 62 11.80 -2.39 6.87
N LYS A 63 12.44 -1.33 7.35
CA LYS A 63 13.13 -1.36 8.64
C LYS A 63 12.22 -1.13 9.82
N HIS A 64 11.20 -0.30 9.65
CA HIS A 64 10.42 0.20 10.79
C HIS A 64 9.00 -0.32 10.87
N PHE A 65 8.48 -0.94 9.83
CA PHE A 65 7.09 -1.40 9.82
C PHE A 65 7.00 -2.91 9.65
N HIS A 66 6.08 -3.50 10.39
CA HIS A 66 5.85 -4.93 10.41
C HIS A 66 4.37 -5.21 10.44
N LYS A 67 4.01 -6.45 10.19
CA LYS A 67 2.62 -6.90 10.30
C LYS A 67 2.00 -6.41 11.60
N GLY A 68 0.82 -5.83 11.50
CA GLY A 68 0.06 -5.36 12.65
C GLY A 68 0.35 -3.93 13.07
N LYS A 69 1.39 -3.31 12.53
CA LYS A 69 1.71 -1.94 12.88
C LYS A 69 0.87 -0.95 12.10
N TRP A 70 0.49 0.14 12.75
CA TRP A 70 -0.26 1.21 12.11
C TRP A 70 0.66 2.15 11.36
N ILE A 71 0.18 2.61 10.20
CA ILE A 71 0.95 3.49 9.33
C ILE A 71 0.05 4.56 8.74
N ASN A 72 0.58 5.77 8.61
CA ASN A 72 -0.05 6.84 7.85
C ASN A 72 0.60 6.90 6.48
N VAL A 73 -0.23 6.83 5.45
CA VAL A 73 0.24 6.84 4.06
C VAL A 73 -0.28 8.07 3.37
N LEU A 74 0.61 8.75 2.67
CA LEU A 74 0.25 9.91 1.85
C LEU A 74 0.91 9.75 0.50
N GLY A 75 0.11 9.80 -0.57
CA GLY A 75 0.63 9.69 -1.90
C GLY A 75 -0.46 9.68 -2.94
N PRO A 76 -0.08 9.63 -4.22
CA PRO A 76 -1.07 9.57 -5.28
C PRO A 76 -1.77 8.21 -5.33
N LEU A 77 -3.03 8.24 -5.73
CA LEU A 77 -3.79 7.02 -5.97
C LEU A 77 -3.66 6.65 -7.44
N VAL A 78 -3.24 5.42 -7.69
CA VAL A 78 -3.05 4.92 -9.05
C VAL A 78 -3.86 3.66 -9.22
N THR A 79 -4.63 3.58 -10.28
CA THR A 79 -5.34 2.37 -10.64
C THR A 79 -4.68 1.75 -11.85
N ARG A 80 -4.78 0.44 -11.96
CA ARG A 80 -4.26 -0.29 -13.09
C ARG A 80 -5.38 -0.94 -13.84
N THR A 81 -5.31 -0.82 -15.16
CA THR A 81 -6.21 -1.53 -16.05
C THR A 81 -5.52 -2.81 -16.49
N TRP A 82 -6.18 -3.93 -16.26
CA TRP A 82 -5.67 -5.21 -16.68
C TRP A 82 -6.21 -5.54 -18.06
N GLU A 83 -5.31 -5.77 -18.98
CA GLU A 83 -5.65 -6.32 -20.26
C GLU A 83 -4.95 -7.65 -20.39
N LYS A 84 -5.70 -8.68 -20.45
CA LYS A 84 -5.14 -9.99 -20.71
C LYS A 84 -6.08 -10.70 -21.64
N ASP A 85 -5.51 -11.33 -22.63
CA ASP A 85 -6.24 -12.21 -23.55
C ASP A 85 -7.69 -11.87 -23.77
N GLY A 86 -7.92 -10.75 -24.42
CA GLY A 86 -9.26 -10.37 -24.76
C GLY A 86 -10.06 -9.72 -23.63
N GLN A 87 -9.39 -9.28 -22.64
CA GLN A 87 -10.05 -8.55 -21.58
C GLN A 87 -9.76 -7.07 -21.65
#